data_e49f3345e4f9dbda581517a5218285a0
#
_entry.id   e49f3345e4f9dbda581517a5218285a0
#
_cell.length_a   1.000
_cell.length_b   1.000
_cell.length_c   1.000
_cell.angle_alpha   90.00
_cell.angle_beta   90.00
_cell.angle_gamma   90.00
#
_symmetry.space_group_name_H-M   'P 1'
#
loop_
_entity.id
_entity.type
_entity.pdbx_description
1 polymer ?
#
loop_
_entity_poly.entity_id
_entity_poly.type
_entity_poly.pdbx_seq_one_letter_code
_entity_poly.pdbx_strand_id
1 'polypeptide(L)'
;MEQGIETVIIHIRKMSETWKKVLSYSAWASAVGSLVNTVAKKIISDVFDRDDLGADEANIIAELIVKVTALDDLFIPDSQSVQNSSGKNGTGNGDDVEMDLGTAPLTARFADKWLKMQYLGEVLQSNLANIRFLWFESSLSLEFTKQEVVDLILLSFENNPHVRGLIKDIKESEVKEMDEQW
;
A
#
# COMPACT_ATOMS: atom_id res chain seq x y z
N MET A 1 -4.10 11.98 -16.74
CA MET A 1 -4.17 11.23 -15.46
C MET A 1 -3.35 11.91 -14.36
N GLU A 2 -2.14 12.31 -14.61
CA GLU A 2 -1.20 12.90 -13.62
C GLU A 2 -1.76 14.15 -12.92
N GLN A 3 -2.24 15.17 -13.65
CA GLN A 3 -2.83 16.37 -13.06
C GLN A 3 -4.02 16.10 -12.13
N GLY A 4 -4.80 15.05 -12.42
CA GLY A 4 -5.92 14.66 -11.57
C GLY A 4 -5.46 14.13 -10.21
N ILE A 5 -4.44 13.30 -10.18
CA ILE A 5 -3.88 12.72 -8.93
C ILE A 5 -3.23 13.80 -8.07
N GLU A 6 -2.46 14.71 -8.67
CA GLU A 6 -1.86 15.84 -7.95
C GLU A 6 -2.95 16.71 -7.29
N THR A 7 -4.03 16.98 -8.00
CA THR A 7 -5.18 17.72 -7.44
C THR A 7 -5.79 16.97 -6.25
N VAL A 8 -5.95 15.66 -6.34
CA VAL A 8 -6.48 14.82 -5.25
C VAL A 8 -5.55 14.85 -4.04
N ILE A 9 -4.24 14.71 -4.22
CA ILE A 9 -3.25 14.78 -3.15
C ILE A 9 -3.33 16.13 -2.42
N ILE A 10 -3.38 17.24 -3.17
CA ILE A 10 -3.51 18.60 -2.60
C ILE A 10 -4.81 18.72 -1.79
N HIS A 11 -5.91 18.20 -2.29
CA HIS A 11 -7.20 18.24 -1.57
C HIS A 11 -7.16 17.42 -0.28
N ILE A 12 -6.58 16.21 -0.30
CA ILE A 12 -6.44 15.37 0.89
C ILE A 12 -5.60 16.10 1.95
N ARG A 13 -4.46 16.69 1.57
CA ARG A 13 -3.61 17.47 2.48
C ARG A 13 -4.36 18.65 3.10
N LYS A 14 -5.08 19.42 2.28
CA LYS A 14 -5.89 20.56 2.76
C LYS A 14 -7.01 20.13 3.71
N MET A 15 -7.70 19.04 3.41
CA MET A 15 -8.74 18.49 4.29
C MET A 15 -8.12 17.98 5.60
N SER A 16 -7.00 17.27 5.51
CA SER A 16 -6.24 16.77 6.66
C SER A 16 -5.87 17.91 7.62
N GLU A 17 -5.28 19.01 7.12
CA GLU A 17 -4.93 20.18 7.91
C GLU A 17 -6.15 20.83 8.61
N THR A 18 -7.27 20.89 7.91
CA THR A 18 -8.50 21.46 8.44
C THR A 18 -9.08 20.57 9.54
N TRP A 19 -9.14 19.27 9.33
CA TRP A 19 -9.71 18.32 10.27
C TRP A 19 -8.82 18.09 11.49
N LYS A 20 -7.48 18.14 11.34
CA LYS A 20 -6.52 18.02 12.45
C LYS A 20 -6.78 19.05 13.56
N LYS A 21 -7.40 20.19 13.23
CA LYS A 21 -7.70 21.26 14.19
C LYS A 21 -8.98 21.04 15.01
N VAL A 22 -9.90 20.19 14.53
CA VAL A 22 -11.24 20.03 15.12
C VAL A 22 -11.55 18.60 15.53
N LEU A 23 -10.84 17.61 15.02
CA LEU A 23 -11.04 16.20 15.34
C LEU A 23 -9.99 15.69 16.33
N SER A 24 -10.36 14.68 17.12
CA SER A 24 -9.36 13.88 17.85
C SER A 24 -8.44 13.16 16.86
N TYR A 25 -7.23 12.81 17.28
CA TYR A 25 -6.27 12.11 16.41
C TYR A 25 -6.85 10.85 15.77
N SER A 26 -7.54 10.03 16.57
CA SER A 26 -8.17 8.78 16.08
C SER A 26 -9.23 9.04 15.01
N ALA A 27 -10.13 10.01 15.24
CA ALA A 27 -11.15 10.38 14.29
C ALA A 27 -10.56 10.98 13.00
N TRP A 28 -9.55 11.84 13.16
CA TRP A 28 -8.82 12.43 12.05
C TRP A 28 -8.10 11.35 11.22
N ALA A 29 -7.33 10.47 11.88
CA ALA A 29 -6.58 9.42 11.19
C ALA A 29 -7.50 8.46 10.44
N SER A 30 -8.63 8.07 11.03
CA SER A 30 -9.64 7.22 10.36
C SER A 30 -10.27 7.93 9.16
N ALA A 31 -10.61 9.21 9.27
CA ALA A 31 -11.22 9.97 8.19
C ALA A 31 -10.24 10.19 7.02
N VAL A 32 -9.01 10.62 7.30
CA VAL A 32 -7.96 10.81 6.28
C VAL A 32 -7.55 9.46 5.69
N GLY A 33 -7.40 8.41 6.51
CA GLY A 33 -7.11 7.05 6.06
C GLY A 33 -8.17 6.51 5.10
N SER A 34 -9.45 6.79 5.35
CA SER A 34 -10.53 6.40 4.43
C SER A 34 -10.43 7.10 3.06
N LEU A 35 -10.05 8.38 3.02
CA LEU A 35 -9.80 9.09 1.76
C LEU A 35 -8.62 8.48 1.00
N VAL A 36 -7.52 8.27 1.69
CA VAL A 36 -6.31 7.65 1.13
C VAL A 36 -6.60 6.25 0.61
N ASN A 37 -7.36 5.45 1.39
CA ASN A 37 -7.77 4.11 0.99
C ASN A 37 -8.65 4.11 -0.27
N THR A 38 -9.53 5.11 -0.42
CA THR A 38 -10.35 5.28 -1.62
C THR A 38 -9.49 5.53 -2.86
N VAL A 39 -8.43 6.35 -2.74
CA VAL A 39 -7.47 6.58 -3.82
C VAL A 39 -6.72 5.29 -4.16
N ALA A 40 -6.23 4.56 -3.16
CA ALA A 40 -5.54 3.29 -3.35
C ALA A 40 -6.43 2.27 -4.07
N LYS A 41 -7.69 2.10 -3.61
CA LYS A 41 -8.68 1.22 -4.27
C LYS A 41 -8.92 1.61 -5.72
N LYS A 42 -9.04 2.90 -6.00
CA LYS A 42 -9.27 3.37 -7.38
C LYS A 42 -8.10 3.06 -8.30
N ILE A 43 -6.86 3.29 -7.85
CA ILE A 43 -5.66 2.97 -8.63
C ILE A 43 -5.58 1.47 -8.90
N ILE A 44 -5.80 0.64 -7.88
CA ILE A 44 -5.77 -0.82 -8.02
C ILE A 44 -6.84 -1.26 -9.03
N SER A 45 -8.09 -0.82 -8.86
CA SER A 45 -9.18 -1.16 -9.79
C SER A 45 -8.86 -0.74 -11.22
N ASP A 46 -8.36 0.49 -11.41
CA ASP A 46 -8.03 1.00 -12.75
C ASP A 46 -6.95 0.21 -13.47
N VAL A 47 -6.05 -0.43 -12.74
CA VAL A 47 -5.04 -1.33 -13.33
C VAL A 47 -5.68 -2.65 -13.73
N PHE A 48 -6.48 -3.27 -12.84
CA PHE A 48 -7.11 -4.58 -13.11
C PHE A 48 -8.25 -4.51 -14.15
N ASP A 49 -8.82 -3.33 -14.38
CA ASP A 49 -9.87 -3.11 -15.39
C ASP A 49 -9.30 -2.98 -16.82
N ARG A 50 -7.98 -3.13 -17.01
CA ARG A 50 -7.34 -3.05 -18.33
C ARG A 50 -7.23 -4.41 -19.01
N ASP A 51 -7.23 -4.40 -20.33
CA ASP A 51 -7.05 -5.61 -21.15
C ASP A 51 -5.56 -5.93 -21.36
N ASP A 52 -4.71 -4.89 -21.45
CA ASP A 52 -3.26 -4.99 -21.54
C ASP A 52 -2.58 -3.78 -20.89
N LEU A 53 -1.28 -3.88 -20.63
CA LEU A 53 -0.49 -2.81 -20.01
C LEU A 53 0.91 -2.77 -20.61
N GLY A 54 1.15 -1.76 -21.45
CA GLY A 54 2.48 -1.52 -22.01
C GLY A 54 3.48 -1.04 -20.95
N ALA A 55 4.78 -1.32 -21.18
CA ALA A 55 5.84 -0.97 -20.23
C ALA A 55 5.87 0.53 -19.87
N ASP A 56 5.65 1.42 -20.84
CA ASP A 56 5.63 2.87 -20.60
C ASP A 56 4.46 3.26 -19.72
N GLU A 57 3.30 2.66 -19.93
CA GLU A 57 2.10 2.91 -19.13
C GLU A 57 2.23 2.36 -17.71
N ALA A 58 2.82 1.17 -17.56
CA ALA A 58 3.14 0.58 -16.27
C ALA A 58 4.08 1.50 -15.46
N ASN A 59 5.10 2.07 -16.09
CA ASN A 59 6.00 3.02 -15.46
C ASN A 59 5.28 4.30 -15.01
N ILE A 60 4.42 4.87 -15.86
CA ILE A 60 3.63 6.05 -15.50
C ILE A 60 2.75 5.78 -14.28
N ILE A 61 2.08 4.63 -14.24
CA ILE A 61 1.24 4.25 -13.09
C ILE A 61 2.08 4.06 -11.84
N ALA A 62 3.23 3.42 -11.93
CA ALA A 62 4.12 3.24 -10.80
C ALA A 62 4.64 4.58 -10.25
N GLU A 63 4.99 5.54 -11.12
CA GLU A 63 5.35 6.91 -10.73
C GLU A 63 4.19 7.63 -10.02
N LEU A 64 2.95 7.45 -10.50
CA LEU A 64 1.76 7.98 -9.83
C LEU A 64 1.58 7.37 -8.43
N ILE A 65 1.81 6.07 -8.28
CA ILE A 65 1.78 5.40 -6.98
C ILE A 65 2.82 6.01 -6.05
N VAL A 66 4.05 6.23 -6.50
CA VAL A 66 5.11 6.91 -5.72
C VAL A 66 4.67 8.30 -5.26
N LYS A 67 4.00 9.08 -6.12
CA LYS A 67 3.47 10.39 -5.74
C LYS A 67 2.39 10.28 -4.65
N VAL A 68 1.54 9.27 -4.73
CA VAL A 68 0.48 9.03 -3.73
C VAL A 68 1.08 8.56 -2.41
N THR A 69 2.13 7.73 -2.43
CA THR A 69 2.80 7.26 -1.20
C THR A 69 3.44 8.38 -0.40
N ALA A 70 3.70 9.55 -0.98
CA ALA A 70 4.11 10.74 -0.22
C ALA A 70 3.06 11.22 0.82
N LEU A 71 1.82 10.69 0.77
CA LEU A 71 0.80 10.93 1.81
C LEU A 71 1.09 10.19 3.13
N ASP A 72 2.06 9.29 3.18
CA ASP A 72 2.53 8.65 4.41
C ASP A 72 2.98 9.67 5.45
N ASP A 73 3.54 10.80 5.01
CA ASP A 73 4.00 11.89 5.88
C ASP A 73 2.89 12.48 6.76
N LEU A 74 1.62 12.40 6.33
CA LEU A 74 0.48 12.88 7.11
C LEU A 74 0.31 12.11 8.43
N PHE A 75 0.65 10.83 8.45
CA PHE A 75 0.42 9.92 9.57
C PHE A 75 1.62 9.83 10.52
N ILE A 76 2.76 10.44 10.16
CA ILE A 76 3.95 10.51 11.02
C ILE A 76 3.63 11.48 12.18
N PRO A 77 3.76 11.05 13.46
CA PRO A 77 3.54 11.94 14.58
C PRO A 77 4.54 13.10 14.56
N ASP A 78 4.06 14.32 14.75
CA ASP A 78 4.95 15.48 14.96
C ASP A 78 5.81 15.21 16.19
N SER A 79 7.13 15.18 16.05
CA SER A 79 8.11 14.90 17.13
C SER A 79 8.00 15.84 18.34
N GLN A 80 7.17 16.87 18.28
CA GLN A 80 6.90 17.80 19.36
C GLN A 80 5.78 17.36 20.32
N SER A 81 4.96 16.37 19.96
CA SER A 81 3.86 15.90 20.82
C SER A 81 4.30 14.90 21.90
N VAL A 82 5.51 14.36 21.82
CA VAL A 82 6.05 13.37 22.78
C VAL A 82 6.63 14.01 24.04
N GLN A 83 6.90 15.33 24.06
CA GLN A 83 7.55 15.98 25.20
C GLN A 83 6.60 16.49 26.31
N ASN A 84 5.28 16.41 26.16
CA ASN A 84 4.35 16.98 27.15
C ASN A 84 3.66 15.96 28.08
N SER A 85 4.07 14.69 28.07
CA SER A 85 3.54 13.67 29.01
C SER A 85 4.54 13.18 30.07
N SER A 86 5.65 13.90 30.30
CA SER A 86 6.54 13.66 31.45
C SER A 86 6.08 14.43 32.67
N GLY A 87 5.02 13.96 33.30
CA GLY A 87 4.48 14.48 34.56
C GLY A 87 3.97 13.37 35.48
N LYS A 88 4.88 12.79 36.27
CA LYS A 88 4.68 12.13 37.60
C LYS A 88 3.96 10.78 37.73
N ASN A 89 4.78 9.84 38.17
CA ASN A 89 4.52 8.78 39.19
C ASN A 89 3.48 7.69 38.91
N GLY A 90 4.00 6.45 38.80
CA GLY A 90 3.23 5.25 39.07
C GLY A 90 3.97 3.99 38.58
N THR A 91 4.59 3.32 39.54
CA THR A 91 5.12 1.95 39.45
C THR A 91 4.10 1.01 38.80
N GLY A 92 4.45 0.36 37.69
CA GLY A 92 3.61 -0.68 37.09
C GLY A 92 4.29 -1.30 35.88
N ASN A 93 4.56 -2.57 36.00
CA ASN A 93 5.24 -3.49 35.11
C ASN A 93 5.09 -3.16 33.61
N GLY A 94 6.25 -3.06 32.98
CA GLY A 94 6.38 -2.84 31.55
C GLY A 94 5.93 -4.05 30.74
N ASP A 95 5.00 -3.81 29.87
CA ASP A 95 5.00 -4.31 28.50
C ASP A 95 5.27 -3.08 27.65
N ASP A 96 6.52 -2.65 27.65
CA ASP A 96 7.05 -1.80 26.58
C ASP A 96 6.96 -2.62 25.30
N VAL A 97 5.83 -2.52 24.62
CA VAL A 97 5.73 -2.85 23.22
C VAL A 97 6.63 -1.83 22.51
N GLU A 98 7.93 -2.15 22.44
CA GLU A 98 8.81 -1.54 21.44
C GLU A 98 8.07 -1.75 20.12
N MET A 99 7.37 -0.70 19.67
CA MET A 99 6.87 -0.66 18.33
C MET A 99 8.09 -0.75 17.43
N ASP A 100 8.32 -1.94 16.87
CA ASP A 100 9.17 -2.14 15.72
C ASP A 100 8.60 -1.25 14.59
N LEU A 101 9.05 -0.01 14.57
CA LEU A 101 8.70 1.01 13.57
C LEU A 101 9.30 0.69 12.20
N GLY A 102 9.85 -0.52 12.02
CA GLY A 102 10.68 -0.88 10.87
C GLY A 102 9.95 -1.50 9.69
N THR A 103 8.67 -1.91 9.78
CA THR A 103 8.12 -2.82 8.78
C THR A 103 6.89 -2.36 8.01
N ALA A 104 6.06 -1.47 8.50
CA ALA A 104 4.90 -1.00 7.73
C ALA A 104 4.61 0.49 7.99
N PRO A 105 4.26 1.27 6.95
CA PRO A 105 3.89 2.65 7.10
C PRO A 105 2.64 2.78 7.98
N LEU A 106 2.59 3.82 8.84
CA LEU A 106 1.45 4.07 9.74
C LEU A 106 0.14 4.23 8.99
N THR A 107 0.18 4.70 7.74
CA THR A 107 -0.96 4.82 6.84
C THR A 107 -1.68 3.49 6.64
N ALA A 108 -0.95 2.37 6.59
CA ALA A 108 -1.51 1.03 6.41
C ALA A 108 -2.47 0.61 7.55
N ARG A 109 -2.34 1.23 8.74
CA ARG A 109 -3.28 1.00 9.86
C ARG A 109 -4.65 1.62 9.62
N PHE A 110 -4.76 2.60 8.75
CA PHE A 110 -5.97 3.37 8.48
C PHE A 110 -6.47 3.25 7.04
N ALA A 111 -5.68 2.59 6.17
CA ALA A 111 -5.96 2.40 4.76
C ALA A 111 -5.59 0.97 4.33
N ASP A 112 -6.57 0.06 4.34
CA ASP A 112 -6.39 -1.39 4.12
C ASP A 112 -5.70 -1.74 2.79
N LYS A 113 -5.88 -0.92 1.76
CA LYS A 113 -5.31 -1.18 0.43
C LYS A 113 -3.99 -0.45 0.19
N TRP A 114 -3.42 0.17 1.24
CA TRP A 114 -2.20 0.95 1.12
C TRP A 114 -0.99 0.11 0.71
N LEU A 115 -0.72 -0.97 1.43
CA LEU A 115 0.38 -1.88 1.11
C LEU A 115 0.16 -2.56 -0.24
N LYS A 116 -1.07 -2.99 -0.53
CA LYS A 116 -1.41 -3.58 -1.83
C LYS A 116 -1.11 -2.62 -3.00
N MET A 117 -1.43 -1.34 -2.85
CA MET A 117 -1.09 -0.32 -3.85
C MET A 117 0.43 -0.13 -4.00
N GLN A 118 1.18 -0.12 -2.90
CA GLN A 118 2.65 -0.01 -2.95
C GLN A 118 3.26 -1.20 -3.67
N TYR A 119 2.87 -2.43 -3.30
CA TYR A 119 3.33 -3.65 -4.00
C TYR A 119 2.91 -3.68 -5.47
N LEU A 120 1.72 -3.13 -5.82
CA LEU A 120 1.34 -2.98 -7.22
C LEU A 120 2.37 -2.14 -7.98
N GLY A 121 2.81 -1.01 -7.43
CA GLY A 121 3.85 -0.18 -8.02
C GLY A 121 5.17 -0.92 -8.22
N GLU A 122 5.56 -1.75 -7.26
CA GLU A 122 6.76 -2.59 -7.37
C GLU A 122 6.62 -3.66 -8.48
N VAL A 123 5.48 -4.35 -8.55
CA VAL A 123 5.21 -5.37 -9.57
C VAL A 123 5.23 -4.76 -10.97
N LEU A 124 4.64 -3.57 -11.15
CA LEU A 124 4.58 -2.89 -12.45
C LEU A 124 5.95 -2.48 -12.99
N GLN A 125 6.97 -2.30 -12.13
CA GLN A 125 8.35 -1.99 -12.51
C GLN A 125 9.27 -3.20 -12.48
N SER A 126 8.74 -4.38 -12.14
CA SER A 126 9.54 -5.58 -11.93
C SER A 126 9.63 -6.43 -13.20
N ASN A 127 10.75 -7.14 -13.34
CA ASN A 127 10.85 -8.25 -14.27
C ASN A 127 10.31 -9.56 -13.63
N LEU A 128 10.16 -10.62 -14.42
CA LEU A 128 9.62 -11.90 -13.95
C LEU A 128 10.40 -12.50 -12.77
N ALA A 129 11.74 -12.33 -12.72
CA ALA A 129 12.55 -12.84 -11.62
C ALA A 129 12.27 -12.09 -10.31
N ASN A 130 12.08 -10.77 -10.39
CA ASN A 130 11.71 -9.94 -9.24
C ASN A 130 10.29 -10.25 -8.76
N ILE A 131 9.32 -10.47 -9.67
CA ILE A 131 7.95 -10.87 -9.30
C ILE A 131 7.98 -12.23 -8.58
N ARG A 132 8.81 -13.18 -9.06
CA ARG A 132 9.03 -14.45 -8.37
C ARG A 132 9.55 -14.23 -6.96
N PHE A 133 10.58 -13.40 -6.79
CA PHE A 133 11.14 -13.06 -5.47
C PHE A 133 10.09 -12.41 -4.55
N LEU A 134 9.34 -11.43 -5.05
CA LEU A 134 8.29 -10.75 -4.29
C LEU A 134 7.21 -11.73 -3.81
N TRP A 135 6.86 -12.72 -4.64
CA TRP A 135 5.84 -13.70 -4.29
C TRP A 135 6.31 -14.73 -3.26
N PHE A 136 7.50 -15.30 -3.44
CA PHE A 136 7.97 -16.42 -2.61
C PHE A 136 8.79 -16.01 -1.40
N GLU A 137 9.50 -14.87 -1.47
CA GLU A 137 10.48 -14.45 -0.46
C GLU A 137 10.11 -13.13 0.22
N SER A 138 9.06 -12.45 -0.24
CA SER A 138 8.59 -11.19 0.32
C SER A 138 7.10 -11.29 0.70
N SER A 139 6.48 -10.16 0.99
CA SER A 139 5.11 -10.10 1.50
C SER A 139 4.03 -9.89 0.42
N LEU A 140 4.38 -10.03 -0.87
CA LEU A 140 3.41 -9.85 -1.96
C LEU A 140 2.22 -10.82 -1.82
N SER A 141 2.48 -12.06 -1.39
CA SER A 141 1.47 -13.10 -1.18
C SER A 141 0.52 -12.83 -0.01
N LEU A 142 0.81 -11.84 0.85
CA LEU A 142 -0.10 -11.40 1.90
C LEU A 142 -1.10 -10.36 1.41
N GLU A 143 -0.76 -9.63 0.34
CA GLU A 143 -1.55 -8.53 -0.19
C GLU A 143 -2.34 -8.91 -1.45
N PHE A 144 -1.87 -9.91 -2.20
CA PHE A 144 -2.47 -10.35 -3.46
C PHE A 144 -2.84 -11.82 -3.41
N THR A 145 -3.97 -12.16 -4.03
CA THR A 145 -4.33 -13.54 -4.33
C THR A 145 -3.48 -14.07 -5.49
N LYS A 146 -3.36 -15.39 -5.60
CA LYS A 146 -2.67 -16.04 -6.73
C LYS A 146 -3.22 -15.59 -8.08
N GLN A 147 -4.55 -15.45 -8.17
CA GLN A 147 -5.21 -15.04 -9.41
C GLN A 147 -4.84 -13.61 -9.78
N GLU A 148 -4.86 -12.68 -8.83
CA GLU A 148 -4.47 -11.30 -9.08
C GLU A 148 -3.03 -11.16 -9.60
N VAL A 149 -2.08 -11.91 -9.01
CA VAL A 149 -0.69 -11.86 -9.49
C VAL A 149 -0.56 -12.50 -10.87
N VAL A 150 -1.28 -13.58 -11.15
CA VAL A 150 -1.34 -14.17 -12.48
C VAL A 150 -1.91 -13.20 -13.51
N ASP A 151 -2.98 -12.49 -13.16
CA ASP A 151 -3.60 -11.49 -14.03
C ASP A 151 -2.64 -10.31 -14.30
N LEU A 152 -1.91 -9.80 -13.29
CA LEU A 152 -0.88 -8.78 -13.47
C LEU A 152 0.26 -9.24 -14.38
N ILE A 153 0.70 -10.51 -14.25
CA ILE A 153 1.74 -11.07 -15.13
C ILE A 153 1.24 -11.15 -16.57
N LEU A 154 0.01 -11.63 -16.79
CA LEU A 154 -0.59 -11.74 -18.13
C LEU A 154 -0.87 -10.35 -18.75
N LEU A 155 -1.18 -9.36 -17.94
CA LEU A 155 -1.42 -7.99 -18.34
C LEU A 155 -0.13 -7.29 -18.82
N SER A 156 1.02 -7.60 -18.18
CA SER A 156 2.26 -6.87 -18.35
C SER A 156 3.30 -7.58 -19.23
N PHE A 157 3.15 -8.89 -19.47
CA PHE A 157 4.15 -9.68 -20.18
C PHE A 157 3.56 -10.51 -21.31
N GLU A 158 4.28 -10.56 -22.44
CA GLU A 158 3.95 -11.44 -23.53
C GLU A 158 3.99 -12.93 -23.09
N ASN A 159 3.01 -13.70 -23.53
CA ASN A 159 2.90 -15.13 -23.19
C ASN A 159 4.02 -15.95 -23.81
N ASN A 160 5.03 -16.26 -23.03
CA ASN A 160 6.18 -17.09 -23.40
C ASN A 160 6.39 -18.25 -22.41
N PRO A 161 7.32 -19.21 -22.68
CA PRO A 161 7.56 -20.33 -21.78
C PRO A 161 7.97 -19.91 -20.34
N HIS A 162 8.71 -18.82 -20.16
CA HIS A 162 9.13 -18.33 -18.85
C HIS A 162 7.95 -17.79 -18.05
N VAL A 163 7.07 -17.01 -18.70
CA VAL A 163 5.82 -16.51 -18.10
C VAL A 163 4.94 -17.67 -17.66
N ARG A 164 4.73 -18.67 -18.54
CA ARG A 164 3.93 -19.87 -18.20
C ARG A 164 4.53 -20.67 -17.03
N GLY A 165 5.87 -20.76 -16.97
CA GLY A 165 6.57 -21.42 -15.87
C GLY A 165 6.31 -20.72 -14.54
N LEU A 166 6.47 -19.40 -14.49
CA LEU A 166 6.21 -18.62 -13.27
C LEU A 166 4.75 -18.71 -12.83
N ILE A 167 3.80 -18.60 -13.77
CA ILE A 167 2.36 -18.73 -13.48
C ILE A 167 2.05 -20.11 -12.88
N LYS A 168 2.66 -21.18 -13.41
CA LYS A 168 2.49 -22.52 -12.85
C LYS A 168 3.02 -22.58 -11.42
N ASP A 169 4.23 -22.09 -11.17
CA ASP A 169 4.84 -22.08 -9.85
C ASP A 169 3.98 -21.33 -8.83
N ILE A 170 3.43 -20.17 -9.22
CA ILE A 170 2.53 -19.38 -8.35
C ILE A 170 1.25 -20.17 -8.04
N LYS A 171 0.62 -20.77 -9.04
CA LYS A 171 -0.63 -21.53 -8.84
C LYS A 171 -0.43 -22.76 -7.95
N GLU A 172 0.72 -23.43 -8.07
CA GLU A 172 1.07 -24.62 -7.29
C GLU A 172 1.65 -24.30 -5.91
N SER A 173 1.97 -23.01 -5.61
CA SER A 173 2.53 -22.62 -4.33
C SER A 173 1.54 -22.87 -3.18
N GLU A 174 2.02 -23.38 -2.04
CA GLU A 174 1.25 -23.53 -0.79
C GLU A 174 1.24 -22.22 0.03
N VAL A 175 1.06 -21.08 -0.63
CA VAL A 175 0.94 -19.81 0.08
C VAL A 175 -0.41 -19.79 0.79
N LYS A 176 -0.40 -19.49 2.10
CA LYS A 176 -1.62 -19.34 2.88
C LYS A 176 -2.47 -18.23 2.28
N GLU A 177 -3.56 -18.60 1.63
CA GLU A 177 -4.63 -17.67 1.36
C GLU A 177 -5.14 -17.20 2.73
N MET A 178 -5.08 -15.91 3.01
CA MET A 178 -5.81 -15.37 4.13
C MET A 178 -7.28 -15.52 3.78
N ASP A 179 -7.95 -16.49 4.42
CA ASP A 179 -9.38 -16.68 4.30
C ASP A 179 -10.07 -15.33 4.53
N GLU A 180 -10.84 -14.88 3.54
CA GLU A 180 -11.79 -13.78 3.68
C GLU A 180 -12.88 -14.21 4.66
N GLN A 181 -12.58 -14.22 5.95
CA GLN A 181 -13.58 -14.30 7.00
C GLN A 181 -13.52 -13.01 7.81
N TRP A 182 -14.22 -12.02 7.32
CA TRP A 182 -14.94 -11.00 8.16
C TRP A 182 -15.96 -10.23 7.30
#